data_677c6675b55a294f8d01480d5bebf61a
#
_entry.id   677c6675b55a294f8d01480d5bebf61a
#
_cell.length_a   1.000
_cell.length_b   1.000
_cell.length_c   1.000
_cell.angle_alpha   90.00
_cell.angle_beta   90.00
_cell.angle_gamma   90.00
#
_symmetry.space_group_name_H-M   'P 1'
#
loop_
_entity.id
_entity.type
_entity.pdbx_description
1 polymer ?
#
loop_
_entity_poly.entity_id
_entity_poly.type
_entity_poly.pdbx_seq_one_letter_code
_entity_poly.pdbx_strand_id
1 'polypeptide(L)'
;AFFETMSGYTATGATIIQDIEALPKSLILWRSLTHWLGGMGIIVLAIAILPLLGIGGVQLFSAEAPVVGGDKLHPRISDTAKRLWYIYVGFTALQTLLLSIAGMSVFDAVNHAMSTMASGGFSTKNNSMAYWNHLPAVQYIVIAFMFLAGSNFVLIYLALKGKFKKVFADNEFRWYAGFILAFATISFLGIYTKVDL
;
A
#
# COMPACT_ATOMS: atom_id res chain seq x y z
N ALA A 1 -7.24 -13.79 -18.03
CA ALA A 1 -6.93 -14.21 -16.64
C ALA A 1 -5.46 -13.93 -16.28
N PHE A 2 -4.47 -14.43 -17.03
CA PHE A 2 -3.03 -14.31 -16.68
C PHE A 2 -2.59 -12.85 -16.49
N PHE A 3 -2.85 -11.96 -17.44
CA PHE A 3 -2.46 -10.54 -17.36
C PHE A 3 -2.99 -9.86 -16.09
N GLU A 4 -4.30 -9.99 -15.79
CA GLU A 4 -4.92 -9.40 -14.60
C GLU A 4 -4.30 -9.92 -13.29
N THR A 5 -4.02 -11.23 -13.24
CA THR A 5 -3.41 -11.85 -12.07
C THR A 5 -1.97 -11.39 -11.88
N MET A 6 -1.18 -11.31 -12.95
CA MET A 6 0.19 -10.78 -12.89
C MET A 6 0.21 -9.30 -12.52
N SER A 7 -0.67 -8.49 -13.12
CA SER A 7 -0.84 -7.08 -12.76
C SER A 7 -1.24 -6.91 -11.28
N GLY A 8 -2.06 -7.83 -10.77
CA GLY A 8 -2.42 -7.89 -9.36
C GLY A 8 -1.21 -8.17 -8.49
N TYR A 9 -0.54 -9.31 -8.67
CA TYR A 9 0.60 -9.71 -7.81
C TYR A 9 1.82 -8.80 -7.91
N THR A 10 2.04 -8.15 -9.05
CA THR A 10 3.12 -7.14 -9.20
C THR A 10 2.72 -5.76 -8.69
N ALA A 11 1.49 -5.60 -8.19
CA ALA A 11 0.91 -4.33 -7.77
C ALA A 11 1.02 -3.21 -8.83
N THR A 12 0.98 -3.61 -10.13
CA THR A 12 1.08 -2.67 -11.26
C THR A 12 -0.22 -1.90 -11.48
N GLY A 13 -1.39 -2.55 -11.25
CA GLY A 13 -2.70 -1.95 -11.41
C GLY A 13 -3.19 -1.76 -12.85
N ALA A 14 -2.43 -2.22 -13.85
CA ALA A 14 -2.89 -2.20 -15.24
C ALA A 14 -4.01 -3.23 -15.46
N THR A 15 -5.02 -2.88 -16.22
CA THR A 15 -6.17 -3.75 -16.51
C THR A 15 -6.48 -3.78 -18.02
N ILE A 16 -6.86 -4.96 -18.50
CA ILE A 16 -7.42 -5.15 -19.86
C ILE A 16 -8.95 -5.26 -19.84
N ILE A 17 -9.55 -5.20 -18.65
CA ILE A 17 -11.00 -5.29 -18.48
C ILE A 17 -11.59 -3.91 -18.73
N GLN A 18 -12.43 -3.80 -19.76
CA GLN A 18 -13.05 -2.54 -20.15
C GLN A 18 -14.19 -2.13 -19.21
N ASP A 19 -14.96 -3.12 -18.73
CA ASP A 19 -16.06 -2.89 -17.80
C ASP A 19 -15.89 -3.72 -16.54
N ILE A 20 -15.38 -3.07 -15.49
CA ILE A 20 -15.14 -3.68 -14.19
C ILE A 20 -16.46 -3.90 -13.45
N GLU A 21 -17.44 -3.02 -13.64
CA GLU A 21 -18.72 -3.05 -12.94
C GLU A 21 -19.62 -4.21 -13.40
N ALA A 22 -19.39 -4.72 -14.62
CA ALA A 22 -20.07 -5.91 -15.13
C ALA A 22 -19.52 -7.22 -14.53
N LEU A 23 -18.37 -7.19 -13.83
CA LEU A 23 -17.77 -8.37 -13.25
C LEU A 23 -18.52 -8.83 -11.98
N PRO A 24 -18.57 -10.15 -11.72
CA PRO A 24 -19.01 -10.67 -10.44
C PRO A 24 -18.16 -10.11 -9.28
N LYS A 25 -18.80 -9.78 -8.17
CA LYS A 25 -18.11 -9.24 -6.96
C LYS A 25 -16.97 -10.12 -6.48
N SER A 26 -17.06 -11.44 -6.66
CA SER A 26 -15.99 -12.39 -6.31
C SER A 26 -14.70 -12.15 -7.12
N LEU A 27 -14.81 -11.85 -8.42
CA LEU A 27 -13.66 -11.55 -9.26
C LEU A 27 -13.05 -10.18 -8.93
N ILE A 28 -13.88 -9.19 -8.61
CA ILE A 28 -13.40 -7.87 -8.17
C ILE A 28 -12.62 -8.02 -6.85
N LEU A 29 -13.16 -8.76 -5.89
CA LEU A 29 -12.49 -9.03 -4.63
C LEU A 29 -11.17 -9.80 -4.84
N TRP A 30 -11.18 -10.81 -5.73
CA TRP A 30 -9.97 -11.56 -6.07
C TRP A 30 -8.88 -10.66 -6.64
N ARG A 31 -9.22 -9.71 -7.53
CA ARG A 31 -8.28 -8.74 -8.08
C ARG A 31 -7.64 -7.88 -6.97
N SER A 32 -8.44 -7.37 -6.06
CA SER A 32 -7.94 -6.56 -4.93
C SER A 32 -7.12 -7.40 -3.94
N LEU A 33 -7.50 -8.67 -3.73
CA LEU A 33 -6.77 -9.61 -2.90
C LEU A 33 -5.40 -9.95 -3.50
N THR A 34 -5.30 -10.12 -4.83
CA THR A 34 -4.01 -10.34 -5.49
C THR A 34 -3.08 -9.13 -5.33
N HIS A 35 -3.59 -7.89 -5.41
CA HIS A 35 -2.84 -6.69 -5.06
C HIS A 35 -2.31 -6.77 -3.62
N TRP A 36 -3.22 -7.02 -2.68
CA TRP A 36 -2.90 -7.04 -1.27
C TRP A 36 -1.85 -8.10 -0.90
N LEU A 37 -1.95 -9.27 -1.51
CA LEU A 37 -0.97 -10.34 -1.35
C LEU A 37 0.35 -10.02 -2.06
N GLY A 38 0.28 -9.40 -3.25
CA GLY A 38 1.45 -9.05 -4.05
C GLY A 38 2.25 -7.88 -3.48
N GLY A 39 1.59 -6.98 -2.74
CA GLY A 39 2.27 -5.89 -2.06
C GLY A 39 3.20 -6.40 -0.96
N MET A 40 3.30 -5.68 0.13
CA MET A 40 4.17 -6.08 1.23
C MET A 40 3.71 -7.36 1.95
N GLY A 41 2.44 -7.77 1.76
CA GLY A 41 1.85 -8.90 2.47
C GLY A 41 2.57 -10.21 2.23
N ILE A 42 2.91 -10.55 0.96
CA ILE A 42 3.56 -11.82 0.63
C ILE A 42 5.00 -11.88 1.14
N ILE A 43 5.77 -10.79 1.03
CA ILE A 43 7.16 -10.74 1.47
C ILE A 43 7.23 -10.94 2.99
N VAL A 44 6.41 -10.19 3.72
CA VAL A 44 6.38 -10.25 5.18
C VAL A 44 5.85 -11.60 5.67
N LEU A 45 4.84 -12.16 5.01
CA LEU A 45 4.30 -13.48 5.33
C LEU A 45 5.35 -14.58 5.07
N ALA A 46 6.03 -14.53 3.93
CA ALA A 46 7.11 -15.48 3.61
C ALA A 46 8.21 -15.45 4.68
N ILE A 47 8.68 -14.27 5.08
CA ILE A 47 9.70 -14.12 6.11
C ILE A 47 9.20 -14.60 7.48
N ALA A 48 7.93 -14.45 7.79
CA ALA A 48 7.35 -14.93 9.04
C ALA A 48 7.23 -16.46 9.08
N ILE A 49 6.99 -17.10 7.93
CA ILE A 49 6.74 -18.55 7.82
C ILE A 49 8.03 -19.35 7.54
N LEU A 50 8.94 -18.83 6.70
CA LEU A 50 10.17 -19.54 6.30
C LEU A 50 11.03 -20.04 7.49
N PRO A 51 11.21 -19.29 8.59
CA PRO A 51 11.92 -19.81 9.75
C PRO A 51 11.21 -20.97 10.44
N LEU A 52 9.87 -21.02 10.38
CA LEU A 52 9.08 -22.13 10.94
C LEU A 52 9.24 -23.42 10.12
N LEU A 53 9.55 -23.30 8.84
CA LEU A 53 9.81 -24.42 7.94
C LEU A 53 11.28 -24.86 7.94
N GLY A 54 12.16 -24.26 8.75
CA GLY A 54 13.58 -24.58 8.80
C GLY A 54 14.38 -24.17 7.55
N ILE A 55 13.77 -23.41 6.63
CA ILE A 55 14.39 -22.94 5.40
C ILE A 55 14.99 -21.56 5.66
N GLY A 56 16.24 -21.34 5.25
CA GLY A 56 17.00 -20.11 5.49
C GLY A 56 16.37 -18.86 4.85
N GLY A 57 15.30 -18.34 5.46
CA GLY A 57 14.55 -17.16 4.98
C GLY A 57 15.35 -15.84 4.90
N VAL A 58 16.55 -15.83 5.50
CA VAL A 58 17.44 -14.66 5.50
C VAL A 58 17.97 -14.33 4.11
N GLN A 59 18.23 -15.33 3.28
CA GLN A 59 18.78 -15.13 1.94
C GLN A 59 17.74 -14.57 0.96
N LEU A 60 16.47 -14.96 1.12
CA LEU A 60 15.37 -14.46 0.29
C LEU A 60 15.07 -12.99 0.60
N PHE A 61 15.11 -12.62 1.89
CA PHE A 61 14.88 -11.22 2.31
C PHE A 61 16.00 -10.27 1.84
N SER A 62 17.25 -10.76 1.85
CA SER A 62 18.38 -9.94 1.37
C SER A 62 18.32 -9.64 -0.13
N ALA A 63 17.59 -10.46 -0.89
CA ALA A 63 17.41 -10.26 -2.33
C ALA A 63 16.29 -9.26 -2.66
N GLU A 64 15.26 -9.15 -1.80
CA GLU A 64 14.05 -8.37 -2.06
C GLU A 64 13.99 -7.02 -1.29
N ALA A 65 14.70 -6.94 -0.17
CA ALA A 65 14.73 -5.71 0.64
C ALA A 65 16.16 -5.16 0.75
N PRO A 66 16.38 -3.89 0.48
CA PRO A 66 17.67 -3.24 0.71
C PRO A 66 17.94 -3.16 2.23
N VAL A 67 18.68 -4.14 2.75
CA VAL A 67 19.06 -4.17 4.16
C VAL A 67 20.32 -3.36 4.38
N VAL A 68 20.17 -2.22 5.01
CA VAL A 68 21.28 -1.43 5.52
C VAL A 68 21.69 -2.04 6.87
N GLY A 69 22.82 -2.75 6.90
CA GLY A 69 23.49 -3.18 8.12
C GLY A 69 23.44 -4.68 8.41
N GLY A 70 24.48 -5.41 8.00
CA GLY A 70 24.66 -6.82 8.31
C GLY A 70 25.18 -7.03 9.72
N ASP A 71 24.33 -7.36 10.69
CA ASP A 71 24.74 -7.97 11.95
C ASP A 71 23.64 -8.89 12.52
N LYS A 72 24.01 -10.17 12.72
CA LYS A 72 23.39 -11.24 13.56
C LYS A 72 21.84 -11.20 13.72
N LEU A 73 21.10 -11.58 12.66
CA LEU A 73 19.65 -11.26 12.56
C LEU A 73 18.69 -12.47 12.69
N HIS A 74 19.15 -13.69 12.96
CA HIS A 74 18.34 -14.91 12.82
C HIS A 74 17.03 -14.99 13.65
N PRO A 75 16.96 -14.70 14.95
CA PRO A 75 15.67 -14.73 15.66
C PRO A 75 14.88 -13.41 15.56
N ARG A 76 15.54 -12.28 15.32
CA ARG A 76 14.90 -10.96 15.27
C ARG A 76 14.17 -10.64 13.96
N ILE A 77 14.54 -11.28 12.85
CA ILE A 77 13.93 -11.05 11.54
C ILE A 77 12.49 -11.52 11.52
N SER A 78 12.20 -12.73 11.99
CA SER A 78 10.84 -13.26 12.04
C SER A 78 9.91 -12.39 12.90
N ASP A 79 10.38 -11.90 14.05
CA ASP A 79 9.58 -11.04 14.92
C ASP A 79 9.36 -9.66 14.31
N THR A 80 10.34 -9.13 13.61
CA THR A 80 10.19 -7.86 12.86
C THR A 80 9.18 -8.03 11.73
N ALA A 81 9.28 -9.09 10.94
CA ALA A 81 8.35 -9.41 9.86
C ALA A 81 6.91 -9.54 10.36
N LYS A 82 6.68 -10.28 11.45
CA LYS A 82 5.35 -10.40 12.07
C LYS A 82 4.79 -9.03 12.48
N ARG A 83 5.61 -8.16 13.06
CA ARG A 83 5.19 -6.81 13.47
C ARG A 83 4.82 -5.95 12.27
N LEU A 84 5.61 -6.00 11.20
CA LEU A 84 5.31 -5.28 9.96
C LEU A 84 4.02 -5.78 9.33
N TRP A 85 3.80 -7.11 9.34
CA TRP A 85 2.56 -7.71 8.85
C TRP A 85 1.34 -7.25 9.65
N TYR A 86 1.43 -7.21 11.00
CA TYR A 86 0.34 -6.69 11.82
C TYR A 86 0.04 -5.22 11.53
N ILE A 87 1.07 -4.40 11.24
CA ILE A 87 0.86 -2.99 10.84
C ILE A 87 0.15 -2.93 9.49
N TYR A 88 0.56 -3.73 8.52
CA TYR A 88 -0.04 -3.79 7.20
C TYR A 88 -1.54 -4.17 7.26
N VAL A 89 -1.86 -5.24 7.97
CA VAL A 89 -3.24 -5.68 8.21
C VAL A 89 -4.02 -4.62 9.00
N GLY A 90 -3.43 -4.08 10.05
CA GLY A 90 -4.04 -3.05 10.88
C GLY A 90 -4.39 -1.78 10.09
N PHE A 91 -3.50 -1.33 9.23
CA PHE A 91 -3.77 -0.18 8.35
C PHE A 91 -4.83 -0.48 7.29
N THR A 92 -4.82 -1.70 6.72
CA THR A 92 -5.88 -2.12 5.79
C THR A 92 -7.25 -2.09 6.48
N ALA A 93 -7.35 -2.63 7.70
CA ALA A 93 -8.58 -2.62 8.48
C ALA A 93 -9.01 -1.20 8.87
N LEU A 94 -8.07 -0.37 9.32
CA LEU A 94 -8.33 1.03 9.68
C LEU A 94 -8.81 1.82 8.47
N GLN A 95 -8.14 1.69 7.32
CA GLN A 95 -8.55 2.36 6.09
C GLN A 95 -9.94 1.91 5.64
N THR A 96 -10.22 0.61 5.69
CA THR A 96 -11.56 0.05 5.38
C THR A 96 -12.63 0.70 6.27
N LEU A 97 -12.37 0.79 7.57
CA LEU A 97 -13.30 1.42 8.52
C LEU A 97 -13.54 2.90 8.18
N LEU A 98 -12.47 3.66 7.97
CA LEU A 98 -12.56 5.08 7.67
C LEU A 98 -13.27 5.35 6.33
N LEU A 99 -13.00 4.56 5.29
CA LEU A 99 -13.69 4.67 4.00
C LEU A 99 -15.18 4.33 4.12
N SER A 100 -15.53 3.33 4.94
CA SER A 100 -16.93 2.98 5.19
C SER A 100 -17.67 4.09 5.94
N ILE A 101 -17.04 4.71 6.94
CA ILE A 101 -17.60 5.87 7.66
C ILE A 101 -17.74 7.08 6.73
N ALA A 102 -16.81 7.25 5.79
CA ALA A 102 -16.83 8.35 4.81
C ALA A 102 -17.93 8.18 3.73
N GLY A 103 -18.68 7.07 3.73
CA GLY A 103 -19.83 6.84 2.85
C GLY A 103 -19.60 5.84 1.72
N MET A 104 -18.45 5.15 1.67
CA MET A 104 -18.25 4.03 0.75
C MET A 104 -19.02 2.79 1.23
N SER A 105 -19.49 1.97 0.28
CA SER A 105 -19.98 0.63 0.63
C SER A 105 -18.86 -0.19 1.26
N VAL A 106 -19.18 -1.08 2.20
CA VAL A 106 -18.16 -1.94 2.85
C VAL A 106 -17.37 -2.75 1.82
N PHE A 107 -18.05 -3.22 0.77
CA PHE A 107 -17.40 -3.94 -0.32
C PHE A 107 -16.37 -3.08 -1.05
N ASP A 108 -16.74 -1.86 -1.43
CA ASP A 108 -15.80 -0.93 -2.10
C ASP A 108 -14.67 -0.52 -1.15
N ALA A 109 -14.96 -0.25 0.11
CA ALA A 109 -13.97 0.14 1.12
C ALA A 109 -12.91 -0.94 1.33
N VAL A 110 -13.28 -2.22 1.44
CA VAL A 110 -12.34 -3.35 1.55
C VAL A 110 -11.45 -3.43 0.32
N ASN A 111 -12.04 -3.38 -0.88
CA ASN A 111 -11.29 -3.48 -2.13
C ASN A 111 -10.29 -2.33 -2.30
N HIS A 112 -10.73 -1.10 -2.03
CA HIS A 112 -9.86 0.07 -2.14
C HIS A 112 -8.77 0.08 -1.06
N ALA A 113 -9.07 -0.34 0.18
CA ALA A 113 -8.06 -0.45 1.22
C ALA A 113 -6.98 -1.47 0.87
N MET A 114 -7.36 -2.65 0.35
CA MET A 114 -6.41 -3.66 -0.12
C MET A 114 -5.52 -3.12 -1.24
N SER A 115 -6.11 -2.47 -2.23
CA SER A 115 -5.40 -1.92 -3.38
C SER A 115 -4.51 -0.73 -3.00
N THR A 116 -4.97 0.15 -2.11
CA THR A 116 -4.20 1.32 -1.63
C THR A 116 -2.98 0.88 -0.83
N MET A 117 -3.16 -0.05 0.11
CA MET A 117 -2.05 -0.52 0.96
C MET A 117 -0.98 -1.26 0.17
N ALA A 118 -1.34 -1.86 -0.95
CA ALA A 118 -0.41 -2.47 -1.90
C ALA A 118 0.17 -1.47 -2.91
N SER A 119 -0.27 -0.21 -2.91
CA SER A 119 0.07 0.82 -3.91
C SER A 119 -0.26 0.38 -5.35
N GLY A 120 -1.33 -0.44 -5.53
CA GLY A 120 -1.62 -1.11 -6.80
C GLY A 120 -2.56 -0.32 -7.73
N GLY A 121 -3.62 0.30 -7.21
CA GLY A 121 -4.53 1.17 -7.97
C GLY A 121 -5.75 0.50 -8.60
N PHE A 122 -6.01 -0.80 -8.38
CA PHE A 122 -7.26 -1.42 -8.81
C PHE A 122 -8.46 -0.80 -8.07
N SER A 123 -9.54 -0.59 -8.83
CA SER A 123 -10.80 -0.06 -8.32
C SER A 123 -11.95 -1.01 -8.62
N THR A 124 -13.04 -0.85 -7.89
CA THR A 124 -14.33 -1.51 -8.14
C THR A 124 -15.18 -0.76 -9.16
N LYS A 125 -14.74 0.45 -9.58
CA LYS A 125 -15.46 1.34 -10.49
C LYS A 125 -14.63 1.65 -11.73
N ASN A 126 -15.31 1.76 -12.88
CA ASN A 126 -14.66 2.11 -14.15
C ASN A 126 -13.98 3.47 -14.09
N ASN A 127 -14.60 4.45 -13.42
CA ASN A 127 -14.05 5.79 -13.23
C ASN A 127 -13.04 5.87 -12.05
N SER A 128 -12.63 4.73 -11.50
CA SER A 128 -11.68 4.68 -10.36
C SER A 128 -12.11 5.62 -9.22
N MET A 129 -11.18 6.35 -8.62
CA MET A 129 -11.44 7.26 -7.51
C MET A 129 -12.32 8.48 -7.89
N ALA A 130 -12.42 8.82 -9.18
CA ALA A 130 -13.26 9.92 -9.64
C ALA A 130 -14.76 9.65 -9.40
N TYR A 131 -15.16 8.38 -9.26
CA TYR A 131 -16.54 8.02 -8.90
C TYR A 131 -16.97 8.65 -7.56
N TRP A 132 -16.03 8.83 -6.62
CA TRP A 132 -16.29 9.42 -5.29
C TRP A 132 -15.93 10.90 -5.20
N ASN A 133 -15.91 11.66 -6.31
CA ASN A 133 -15.65 13.10 -6.28
C ASN A 133 -16.67 13.88 -5.43
N HIS A 134 -17.88 13.34 -5.26
CA HIS A 134 -18.91 13.90 -4.39
C HIS A 134 -18.64 13.65 -2.89
N LEU A 135 -17.65 12.82 -2.53
CA LEU A 135 -17.24 12.50 -1.17
C LEU A 135 -15.76 12.85 -0.94
N PRO A 136 -15.40 14.12 -0.75
CA PRO A 136 -14.00 14.54 -0.61
C PRO A 136 -13.25 13.82 0.51
N ALA A 137 -13.94 13.47 1.59
CA ALA A 137 -13.35 12.71 2.70
C ALA A 137 -12.72 11.37 2.24
N VAL A 138 -13.35 10.67 1.31
CA VAL A 138 -12.83 9.42 0.73
C VAL A 138 -11.49 9.66 0.07
N GLN A 139 -11.38 10.72 -0.74
CA GLN A 139 -10.15 11.04 -1.46
C GLN A 139 -9.00 11.39 -0.51
N TYR A 140 -9.27 12.22 0.52
CA TYR A 140 -8.24 12.58 1.51
C TYR A 140 -7.78 11.38 2.33
N ILE A 141 -8.69 10.46 2.71
CA ILE A 141 -8.33 9.21 3.39
C ILE A 141 -7.40 8.39 2.50
N VAL A 142 -7.76 8.19 1.22
CA VAL A 142 -6.93 7.42 0.28
C VAL A 142 -5.55 8.06 0.12
N ILE A 143 -5.47 9.38 -0.08
CA ILE A 143 -4.19 10.11 -0.20
C ILE A 143 -3.31 9.88 1.04
N ALA A 144 -3.89 10.02 2.24
CA ALA A 144 -3.15 9.81 3.48
C ALA A 144 -2.59 8.38 3.60
N PHE A 145 -3.41 7.37 3.25
CA PHE A 145 -2.97 5.98 3.28
C PHE A 145 -2.01 5.63 2.14
N MET A 146 -2.12 6.22 0.95
CA MET A 146 -1.11 6.10 -0.11
C MET A 146 0.25 6.62 0.36
N PHE A 147 0.28 7.78 1.03
CA PHE A 147 1.51 8.31 1.61
C PHE A 147 2.11 7.35 2.65
N LEU A 148 1.29 6.78 3.53
CA LEU A 148 1.74 5.80 4.51
C LEU A 148 2.22 4.50 3.85
N ALA A 149 1.47 3.97 2.87
CA ALA A 149 1.81 2.73 2.18
C ALA A 149 3.10 2.83 1.38
N GLY A 150 3.39 3.99 0.79
CA GLY A 150 4.63 4.25 0.06
C GLY A 150 5.84 4.55 0.96
N SER A 151 5.64 4.72 2.27
CA SER A 151 6.74 4.96 3.20
C SER A 151 7.31 3.64 3.76
N ASN A 152 8.55 3.68 4.23
CA ASN A 152 9.20 2.51 4.84
C ASN A 152 8.45 2.08 6.11
N PHE A 153 7.93 0.85 6.14
CA PHE A 153 7.15 0.32 7.27
C PHE A 153 7.93 0.21 8.58
N VAL A 154 9.27 0.13 8.51
CA VAL A 154 10.11 0.18 9.72
C VAL A 154 10.03 1.57 10.36
N LEU A 155 9.98 2.63 9.55
CA LEU A 155 9.80 4.00 10.05
C LEU A 155 8.41 4.21 10.64
N ILE A 156 7.37 3.62 10.02
CA ILE A 156 6.02 3.60 10.60
C ILE A 156 6.01 2.91 11.96
N TYR A 157 6.67 1.76 12.09
CA TYR A 157 6.79 1.06 13.37
C TYR A 157 7.50 1.93 14.43
N LEU A 158 8.53 2.68 14.04
CA LEU A 158 9.20 3.62 14.94
C LEU A 158 8.30 4.79 15.33
N ALA A 159 7.50 5.30 14.40
CA ALA A 159 6.50 6.34 14.66
C ALA A 159 5.45 5.87 15.67
N LEU A 160 4.90 4.66 15.50
CA LEU A 160 3.95 4.05 16.44
C LEU A 160 4.54 3.83 17.85
N LYS A 161 5.87 3.69 17.95
CA LYS A 161 6.59 3.67 19.25
C LYS A 161 6.93 5.06 19.81
N GLY A 162 6.40 6.12 19.22
CA GLY A 162 6.66 7.50 19.67
C GLY A 162 8.06 8.04 19.35
N LYS A 163 8.84 7.32 18.53
CA LYS A 163 10.21 7.73 18.17
C LYS A 163 10.24 8.65 16.94
N PHE A 164 9.38 9.66 16.91
CA PHE A 164 9.23 10.58 15.78
C PHE A 164 10.54 11.27 15.35
N LYS A 165 11.41 11.62 16.31
CA LYS A 165 12.73 12.21 16.00
C LYS A 165 13.57 11.34 15.05
N LYS A 166 13.49 10.01 15.19
CA LYS A 166 14.22 9.09 14.31
C LYS A 166 13.61 9.03 12.91
N VAL A 167 12.28 9.14 12.80
CA VAL A 167 11.58 9.16 11.50
C VAL A 167 11.94 10.41 10.71
N PHE A 168 11.87 11.59 11.33
CA PHE A 168 12.20 12.86 10.66
C PHE A 168 13.72 13.06 10.42
N ALA A 169 14.57 12.36 11.17
CA ALA A 169 16.03 12.36 10.94
C ALA A 169 16.44 11.41 9.81
N ASP A 170 15.57 10.50 9.40
CA ASP A 170 15.86 9.53 8.36
C ASP A 170 15.92 10.18 6.97
N ASN A 171 17.00 9.90 6.23
CA ASN A 171 17.21 10.51 4.93
C ASN A 171 16.22 9.99 3.87
N GLU A 172 15.86 8.69 3.92
CA GLU A 172 14.89 8.09 3.00
C GLU A 172 13.54 8.80 3.12
N PHE A 173 13.03 8.95 4.36
CA PHE A 173 11.78 9.64 4.62
C PHE A 173 11.80 11.11 4.16
N ARG A 174 12.90 11.82 4.39
CA ARG A 174 13.03 13.23 3.99
C ARG A 174 13.01 13.41 2.48
N TRP A 175 13.72 12.55 1.75
CA TRP A 175 13.71 12.57 0.29
C TRP A 175 12.34 12.17 -0.27
N TYR A 176 11.72 11.11 0.27
CA TYR A 176 10.38 10.67 -0.09
C TYR A 176 9.35 11.80 0.05
N ALA A 177 9.28 12.42 1.23
CA ALA A 177 8.36 13.53 1.48
C ALA A 177 8.69 14.76 0.59
N GLY A 178 9.98 15.05 0.39
CA GLY A 178 10.44 16.14 -0.46
C GLY A 178 10.02 15.96 -1.93
N PHE A 179 10.18 14.77 -2.49
CA PHE A 179 9.72 14.47 -3.86
C PHE A 179 8.21 14.59 -4.00
N ILE A 180 7.43 14.04 -3.06
CA ILE A 180 5.97 14.13 -3.10
C ILE A 180 5.54 15.60 -3.07
N LEU A 181 6.10 16.41 -2.19
CA LEU A 181 5.78 17.84 -2.11
C LEU A 181 6.19 18.59 -3.38
N ALA A 182 7.37 18.31 -3.94
CA ALA A 182 7.83 18.93 -5.18
C ALA A 182 6.89 18.62 -6.36
N PHE A 183 6.55 17.33 -6.57
CA PHE A 183 5.65 16.94 -7.65
C PHE A 183 4.22 17.45 -7.44
N ALA A 184 3.71 17.45 -6.21
CA ALA A 184 2.41 18.02 -5.88
C ALA A 184 2.36 19.51 -6.20
N THR A 185 3.41 20.26 -5.84
CA THR A 185 3.51 21.71 -6.13
C THR A 185 3.59 21.96 -7.62
N ILE A 186 4.42 21.22 -8.37
CA ILE A 186 4.52 21.37 -9.83
C ILE A 186 3.19 21.08 -10.50
N SER A 187 2.50 20.00 -10.09
CA SER A 187 1.18 19.65 -10.62
C SER A 187 0.14 20.72 -10.31
N PHE A 188 0.14 21.25 -9.08
CA PHE A 188 -0.77 22.31 -8.68
C PHE A 188 -0.55 23.58 -9.50
N LEU A 189 0.71 24.02 -9.66
CA LEU A 189 1.04 25.19 -10.49
C LEU A 189 0.66 24.98 -11.95
N GLY A 190 0.91 23.79 -12.51
CA GLY A 190 0.55 23.44 -13.89
C GLY A 190 -0.96 23.44 -14.16
N ILE A 191 -1.79 23.12 -13.14
CA ILE A 191 -3.24 23.19 -13.24
C ILE A 191 -3.69 24.64 -13.08
N TYR A 192 -3.14 25.36 -12.11
CA TYR A 192 -3.50 26.75 -11.83
C TYR A 192 -3.27 27.66 -13.05
N THR A 193 -2.13 27.48 -13.72
CA THR A 193 -1.82 28.27 -14.94
C THR A 193 -2.69 27.94 -16.16
N LYS A 194 -3.43 26.80 -16.15
CA LYS A 194 -4.36 26.43 -17.22
C LYS A 194 -5.79 26.84 -16.97
N VAL A 195 -6.14 27.16 -15.73
CA VAL A 195 -7.50 27.59 -15.36
C VAL A 195 -7.72 29.06 -15.68
N ASP A 196 -6.64 29.86 -15.82
CA ASP A 196 -6.70 31.28 -16.17
C ASP A 196 -6.60 31.56 -17.70
N LEU A 197 -6.76 30.51 -18.54
CA LEU A 197 -6.82 30.57 -20.02
C LEU A 197 -8.16 30.04 -20.53
#